data_7254e1ecbb92ffe20f01c7fa6297152d
#
_entry.id   7254e1ecbb92ffe20f01c7fa6297152d
#
_cell.length_a   1.000
_cell.length_b   1.000
_cell.length_c   1.000
_cell.angle_alpha   90.00
_cell.angle_beta   90.00
_cell.angle_gamma   90.00
#
_symmetry.space_group_name_H-M   'P 1'
#
loop_
_entity.id
_entity.type
_entity.pdbx_description
1 polymer ?
#
loop_
_entity_poly.entity_id
_entity_poly.type
_entity_poly.pdbx_seq_one_letter_code
_entity_poly.pdbx_strand_id
1 'polypeptide(L)'
;GQINVDGENFQTIIVMKGLERLGYDVKPVQNAKYPALHIAAANGDITFIADHWYPLHTAFFDKAGGGEKLSRGEAMISNCAQGYLIDKKTADQYGITNIGQLKDPEIAELFDADNDGKADLAGCPPGWVCERVIEHQLDTFKLRDTIHHNQGTYSAIIADTITRYREGQPVLYYTWTPYWVSGVLVPGKDVVWIEVPFSALPDNRTTDTTLSNGKNYGFEVNG
;
A
#
# COMPACT_ATOMS: atom_id res chain seq x y z
N GLY A 1 4.10 12.15 15.69
CA GLY A 1 3.32 10.90 15.71
C GLY A 1 3.65 10.03 14.51
N GLN A 2 3.49 8.72 14.65
CA GLN A 2 3.76 7.75 13.57
C GLN A 2 2.87 6.50 13.73
N ILE A 3 2.77 5.70 12.67
CA ILE A 3 2.29 4.31 12.79
C ILE A 3 3.50 3.38 13.02
N ASN A 4 3.21 2.14 13.43
CA ASN A 4 4.28 1.16 13.68
C ASN A 4 4.61 0.36 12.40
N VAL A 5 5.24 1.03 11.44
CA VAL A 5 5.75 0.47 10.18
C VAL A 5 7.18 0.96 9.97
N ASP A 6 8.11 0.05 9.72
CA ASP A 6 9.55 0.35 9.72
C ASP A 6 9.96 1.49 8.78
N GLY A 7 9.45 1.51 7.55
CA GLY A 7 9.74 2.57 6.58
C GLY A 7 9.29 3.95 7.06
N GLU A 8 8.13 4.04 7.68
CA GLU A 8 7.54 5.28 8.19
C GLU A 8 8.21 5.71 9.50
N ASN A 9 8.59 4.74 10.35
CA ASN A 9 9.42 5.01 11.52
C ASN A 9 10.75 5.67 11.11
N PHE A 10 11.37 5.18 10.03
CA PHE A 10 12.61 5.74 9.50
C PHE A 10 12.42 7.19 9.02
N GLN A 11 11.35 7.48 8.29
CA GLN A 11 11.02 8.85 7.85
C GLN A 11 10.81 9.79 9.05
N THR A 12 10.05 9.36 10.04
CA THR A 12 9.85 10.12 11.29
C THR A 12 11.17 10.43 11.99
N ILE A 13 12.07 9.45 12.09
CA ILE A 13 13.39 9.62 12.72
C ILE A 13 14.23 10.64 11.95
N ILE A 14 14.22 10.63 10.62
CA ILE A 14 14.94 11.62 9.80
C ILE A 14 14.45 13.03 10.11
N VAL A 15 13.14 13.24 10.14
CA VAL A 15 12.57 14.57 10.47
C VAL A 15 12.95 14.99 11.89
N MET A 16 12.83 14.08 12.87
CA MET A 16 13.23 14.36 14.25
C MET A 16 14.69 14.77 14.34
N LYS A 17 15.61 14.06 13.68
CA LYS A 17 17.03 14.38 13.67
C LYS A 17 17.32 15.72 13.00
N GLY A 18 16.58 16.07 11.95
CA GLY A 18 16.64 17.40 11.33
C GLY A 18 16.24 18.51 12.32
N LEU A 19 15.11 18.32 13.00
CA LEU A 19 14.62 19.29 14.00
C LEU A 19 15.57 19.43 15.19
N GLU A 20 16.13 18.34 15.71
CA GLU A 20 17.16 18.39 16.78
C GLU A 20 18.37 19.21 16.36
N ARG A 21 18.85 19.05 15.12
CA ARG A 21 19.97 19.84 14.58
C ARG A 21 19.66 21.33 14.43
N LEU A 22 18.38 21.67 14.24
CA LEU A 22 17.91 23.05 14.22
C LEU A 22 17.67 23.63 15.62
N GLY A 23 17.91 22.85 16.68
CA GLY A 23 17.80 23.30 18.07
C GLY A 23 16.44 23.10 18.71
N TYR A 24 15.52 22.36 18.07
CA TYR A 24 14.24 22.02 18.67
C TYR A 24 14.38 20.91 19.72
N ASP A 25 13.62 21.00 20.81
CA ASP A 25 13.48 19.93 21.81
C ASP A 25 12.43 18.93 21.31
N VAL A 26 12.90 17.83 20.70
CA VAL A 26 12.05 16.83 20.10
C VAL A 26 11.60 15.82 21.13
N LYS A 27 10.29 15.71 21.33
CA LYS A 27 9.67 14.78 22.29
C LYS A 27 9.62 13.35 21.74
N PRO A 28 9.50 12.33 22.62
CA PRO A 28 9.33 10.94 22.20
C PRO A 28 8.15 10.75 21.24
N VAL A 29 8.31 9.87 20.28
CA VAL A 29 7.30 9.54 19.28
C VAL A 29 6.10 8.86 19.92
N GLN A 30 4.90 9.25 19.50
CA GLN A 30 3.66 8.58 19.84
C GLN A 30 3.19 7.70 18.67
N ASN A 31 2.88 6.44 18.96
CA ASN A 31 2.38 5.49 17.97
C ASN A 31 0.86 5.39 18.04
N ALA A 32 0.18 5.57 16.91
CA ALA A 32 -1.26 5.36 16.80
C ALA A 32 -1.64 5.06 15.35
N LYS A 33 -2.89 4.68 15.10
CA LYS A 33 -3.43 4.55 13.73
C LYS A 33 -3.64 5.92 13.09
N TYR A 34 -3.53 6.01 11.77
CA TYR A 34 -3.66 7.27 11.01
C TYR A 34 -4.85 8.17 11.38
N PRO A 35 -6.09 7.66 11.52
CA PRO A 35 -7.19 8.51 11.93
C PRO A 35 -6.96 9.19 13.31
N ALA A 36 -6.43 8.44 14.27
CA ALA A 36 -6.15 8.97 15.61
C ALA A 36 -4.98 9.98 15.59
N LEU A 37 -3.94 9.73 14.79
CA LEU A 37 -2.82 10.66 14.62
C LEU A 37 -3.28 12.00 14.05
N HIS A 38 -4.15 12.01 13.03
CA HIS A 38 -4.68 13.25 12.46
C HIS A 38 -5.52 14.04 13.47
N ILE A 39 -6.35 13.35 14.28
CA ILE A 39 -7.11 13.99 15.35
C ILE A 39 -6.17 14.56 16.42
N ALA A 40 -5.15 13.81 16.85
CA ALA A 40 -4.18 14.27 17.84
C ALA A 40 -3.37 15.47 17.35
N ALA A 41 -3.01 15.50 16.06
CA ALA A 41 -2.35 16.66 15.45
C ALA A 41 -3.30 17.88 15.41
N ALA A 42 -4.56 17.68 15.02
CA ALA A 42 -5.56 18.74 14.98
C ALA A 42 -5.90 19.33 16.36
N ASN A 43 -5.75 18.54 17.42
CA ASN A 43 -5.93 18.98 18.81
C ASN A 43 -4.66 19.60 19.42
N GLY A 44 -3.50 19.46 18.76
CA GLY A 44 -2.21 19.91 19.29
C GLY A 44 -1.54 18.93 20.27
N ASP A 45 -2.08 17.71 20.41
CA ASP A 45 -1.48 16.65 21.25
C ASP A 45 -0.14 16.14 20.69
N ILE A 46 -0.01 16.19 19.36
CA ILE A 46 1.22 15.95 18.61
C ILE A 46 1.48 17.10 17.63
N THR A 47 2.74 17.40 17.36
CA THR A 47 3.12 18.55 16.54
C THR A 47 3.10 18.25 15.05
N PHE A 48 3.49 17.03 14.65
CA PHE A 48 3.52 16.64 13.24
C PHE A 48 3.40 15.13 13.05
N ILE A 49 3.05 14.75 11.81
CA ILE A 49 3.07 13.40 11.26
C ILE A 49 3.96 13.47 10.01
N ALA A 50 5.04 12.68 9.97
CA ALA A 50 5.97 12.71 8.83
C ALA A 50 5.46 11.92 7.63
N ASP A 51 4.57 10.96 7.85
CA ASP A 51 4.10 9.95 6.94
C ASP A 51 2.62 10.11 6.56
N HIS A 52 2.24 11.34 6.21
CA HIS A 52 0.94 11.62 5.62
C HIS A 52 0.98 11.38 4.10
N TRP A 53 0.39 10.28 3.66
CA TRP A 53 0.32 9.91 2.24
C TRP A 53 -0.79 10.70 1.51
N TYR A 54 -0.40 11.62 0.66
CA TYR A 54 -1.34 12.41 -0.14
C TYR A 54 -1.41 11.85 -1.58
N PRO A 55 -2.61 11.69 -2.19
CA PRO A 55 -3.94 12.03 -1.67
C PRO A 55 -4.62 10.93 -0.81
N LEU A 56 -3.98 9.77 -0.62
CA LEU A 56 -4.55 8.59 0.04
C LEU A 56 -5.18 8.90 1.41
N HIS A 57 -4.53 9.74 2.23
CA HIS A 57 -4.98 10.09 3.58
C HIS A 57 -5.84 11.36 3.63
N THR A 58 -6.29 11.92 2.50
CA THR A 58 -7.10 13.13 2.46
C THR A 58 -8.34 13.03 3.35
N ALA A 59 -9.03 11.88 3.34
CA ALA A 59 -10.21 11.68 4.18
C ALA A 59 -9.91 11.76 5.70
N PHE A 60 -8.72 11.37 6.15
CA PHE A 60 -8.33 11.51 7.55
C PHE A 60 -8.01 12.96 7.90
N PHE A 61 -7.34 13.66 7.00
CA PHE A 61 -7.03 15.08 7.11
C PHE A 61 -8.33 15.91 7.22
N ASP A 62 -9.29 15.69 6.31
CA ASP A 62 -10.56 16.44 6.27
C ASP A 62 -11.41 16.18 7.52
N LYS A 63 -11.52 14.91 7.94
CA LYS A 63 -12.26 14.52 9.16
C LYS A 63 -11.66 15.10 10.44
N ALA A 64 -10.36 15.38 10.46
CA ALA A 64 -9.69 16.02 11.61
C ALA A 64 -9.84 17.54 11.62
N GLY A 65 -10.50 18.14 10.63
CA GLY A 65 -10.74 19.57 10.51
C GLY A 65 -10.03 20.24 9.34
N GLY A 66 -9.36 19.46 8.51
CA GLY A 66 -8.76 19.93 7.26
C GLY A 66 -7.81 21.09 7.43
N GLY A 67 -7.76 21.95 6.42
CA GLY A 67 -6.89 23.15 6.39
C GLY A 67 -7.19 24.21 7.45
N GLU A 68 -8.31 24.11 8.18
CA GLU A 68 -8.61 25.01 9.30
C GLU A 68 -7.80 24.66 10.57
N LYS A 69 -7.41 23.38 10.71
CA LYS A 69 -6.70 22.89 11.89
C LYS A 69 -5.32 22.32 11.60
N LEU A 70 -5.11 21.87 10.37
CA LEU A 70 -3.91 21.17 9.95
C LEU A 70 -3.27 21.84 8.74
N SER A 71 -1.95 21.84 8.69
CA SER A 71 -1.19 22.25 7.49
C SER A 71 -0.48 21.03 6.89
N ARG A 72 -0.48 20.93 5.56
CA ARG A 72 0.37 20.01 4.83
C ARG A 72 1.58 20.77 4.29
N GLY A 73 2.78 20.23 4.54
CA GLY A 73 4.00 20.67 3.89
C GLY A 73 4.09 20.13 2.46
N GLU A 74 5.18 20.41 1.80
CA GLU A 74 5.54 19.76 0.55
C GLU A 74 5.89 18.29 0.79
N ALA A 75 5.73 17.46 -0.25
CA ALA A 75 6.05 16.05 -0.17
C ALA A 75 7.56 15.86 0.04
N MET A 76 7.96 15.12 1.08
CA MET A 76 9.35 14.74 1.30
C MET A 76 9.83 13.70 0.29
N ILE A 77 8.91 12.86 -0.17
CA ILE A 77 9.13 11.79 -1.13
C ILE A 77 8.04 11.91 -2.19
N SER A 78 8.42 11.87 -3.45
CA SER A 78 7.51 11.92 -4.59
C SER A 78 7.68 10.71 -5.49
N ASN A 79 6.79 10.57 -6.48
CA ASN A 79 6.75 9.41 -7.38
C ASN A 79 6.57 8.06 -6.67
N CYS A 80 5.85 8.08 -5.56
CA CYS A 80 5.46 6.87 -4.87
C CYS A 80 4.44 6.10 -5.72
N ALA A 81 4.51 4.78 -5.69
CA ALA A 81 3.54 3.92 -6.33
C ALA A 81 3.07 2.85 -5.35
N GLN A 82 1.87 2.34 -5.59
CA GLN A 82 1.32 1.21 -4.85
C GLN A 82 0.45 0.37 -5.78
N GLY A 83 0.32 -0.91 -5.50
CA GLY A 83 -0.45 -1.81 -6.36
C GLY A 83 -0.14 -3.28 -6.11
N TYR A 84 -0.55 -4.09 -7.05
CA TYR A 84 -0.36 -5.54 -7.02
C TYR A 84 0.90 -5.94 -7.77
N LEU A 85 1.61 -6.93 -7.21
CA LEU A 85 2.75 -7.55 -7.86
C LEU A 85 2.61 -9.07 -7.84
N ILE A 86 3.19 -9.70 -8.86
CA ILE A 86 3.37 -11.15 -8.93
C ILE A 86 4.83 -11.47 -9.24
N ASP A 87 5.25 -12.69 -8.98
CA ASP A 87 6.58 -13.12 -9.38
C ASP A 87 6.73 -13.07 -10.91
N LYS A 88 7.91 -12.61 -11.36
CA LYS A 88 8.18 -12.40 -12.78
C LYS A 88 8.14 -13.68 -13.59
N LYS A 89 8.56 -14.80 -12.99
CA LYS A 89 8.57 -16.11 -13.67
C LYS A 89 7.16 -16.51 -14.09
N THR A 90 6.20 -16.44 -13.16
CA THR A 90 4.80 -16.77 -13.44
C THR A 90 4.18 -15.76 -14.42
N ALA A 91 4.47 -14.45 -14.23
CA ALA A 91 4.01 -13.44 -15.15
C ALA A 91 4.45 -13.70 -16.60
N ASP A 92 5.74 -13.96 -16.81
CA ASP A 92 6.30 -14.21 -18.15
C ASP A 92 5.78 -15.52 -18.75
N GLN A 93 5.65 -16.57 -17.93
CA GLN A 93 5.23 -17.90 -18.40
C GLN A 93 3.78 -17.92 -18.88
N TYR A 94 2.89 -17.20 -18.18
CA TYR A 94 1.44 -17.20 -18.44
C TYR A 94 0.94 -15.91 -19.09
N GLY A 95 1.81 -14.94 -19.35
CA GLY A 95 1.45 -13.65 -19.95
C GLY A 95 0.55 -12.78 -19.06
N ILE A 96 0.75 -12.86 -17.72
CA ILE A 96 -0.08 -12.14 -16.76
C ILE A 96 0.44 -10.71 -16.64
N THR A 97 -0.40 -9.75 -17.00
CA THR A 97 -0.10 -8.30 -16.96
C THR A 97 -1.14 -7.49 -16.21
N ASN A 98 -2.31 -8.12 -15.92
CA ASN A 98 -3.46 -7.42 -15.33
C ASN A 98 -4.16 -8.34 -14.32
N ILE A 99 -4.53 -7.80 -13.15
CA ILE A 99 -5.21 -8.58 -12.11
C ILE A 99 -6.56 -9.14 -12.59
N GLY A 100 -7.20 -8.51 -13.57
CA GLY A 100 -8.44 -9.00 -14.16
C GLY A 100 -8.32 -10.36 -14.84
N GLN A 101 -7.10 -10.80 -15.19
CA GLN A 101 -6.86 -12.14 -15.75
C GLN A 101 -7.06 -13.25 -14.71
N LEU A 102 -6.93 -12.94 -13.41
CA LEU A 102 -7.20 -13.88 -12.32
C LEU A 102 -8.70 -14.20 -12.15
N LYS A 103 -9.55 -13.66 -13.00
CA LYS A 103 -10.94 -14.12 -13.16
C LYS A 103 -11.03 -15.53 -13.71
N ASP A 104 -10.03 -15.93 -14.48
CA ASP A 104 -9.87 -17.29 -14.96
C ASP A 104 -9.39 -18.17 -13.79
N PRO A 105 -10.17 -19.21 -13.39
CA PRO A 105 -9.78 -20.09 -12.30
C PRO A 105 -8.43 -20.79 -12.53
N GLU A 106 -8.07 -21.11 -13.78
CA GLU A 106 -6.79 -21.75 -14.09
C GLU A 106 -5.60 -20.82 -13.82
N ILE A 107 -5.78 -19.50 -14.00
CA ILE A 107 -4.79 -18.50 -13.66
C ILE A 107 -4.75 -18.25 -12.15
N ALA A 108 -5.92 -18.20 -11.50
CA ALA A 108 -6.01 -17.98 -10.06
C ALA A 108 -5.36 -19.12 -9.27
N GLU A 109 -5.57 -20.38 -9.69
CA GLU A 109 -5.00 -21.59 -9.08
C GLU A 109 -3.48 -21.56 -8.99
N LEU A 110 -2.79 -20.83 -9.88
CA LEU A 110 -1.34 -20.67 -9.82
C LEU A 110 -0.87 -20.02 -8.50
N PHE A 111 -1.72 -19.20 -7.89
CA PHE A 111 -1.43 -18.45 -6.67
C PHE A 111 -2.18 -18.99 -5.44
N ASP A 112 -2.86 -20.12 -5.57
CA ASP A 112 -3.55 -20.82 -4.48
C ASP A 112 -2.54 -21.64 -3.66
N ALA A 113 -2.19 -21.15 -2.48
CA ALA A 113 -1.20 -21.77 -1.63
C ALA A 113 -1.77 -22.73 -0.60
N ASP A 114 -3.03 -22.53 -0.20
CA ASP A 114 -3.69 -23.34 0.81
C ASP A 114 -4.68 -24.36 0.24
N ASN A 115 -4.82 -24.39 -1.10
CA ASN A 115 -5.70 -25.26 -1.88
C ASN A 115 -7.19 -25.06 -1.55
N ASP A 116 -7.62 -23.84 -1.33
CA ASP A 116 -9.03 -23.49 -1.14
C ASP A 116 -9.75 -23.17 -2.46
N GLY A 117 -9.03 -23.19 -3.59
CA GLY A 117 -9.52 -22.91 -4.93
C GLY A 117 -9.46 -21.43 -5.33
N LYS A 118 -8.77 -20.59 -4.56
CA LYS A 118 -8.62 -19.16 -4.85
C LYS A 118 -7.18 -18.73 -4.76
N ALA A 119 -6.83 -17.73 -5.56
CA ALA A 119 -5.53 -17.06 -5.44
C ALA A 119 -5.39 -16.36 -4.09
N ASP A 120 -4.28 -16.56 -3.42
CA ASP A 120 -3.92 -15.92 -2.15
C ASP A 120 -3.31 -14.54 -2.38
N LEU A 121 -4.13 -13.50 -2.33
CA LEU A 121 -3.62 -12.13 -2.35
C LEU A 121 -3.08 -11.75 -0.95
N ALA A 122 -1.77 -11.72 -0.78
CA ALA A 122 -1.12 -11.16 0.40
C ALA A 122 -1.34 -9.63 0.41
N GLY A 123 -2.37 -9.18 1.08
CA GLY A 123 -2.94 -7.85 0.90
C GLY A 123 -2.63 -6.85 2.00
N CYS A 124 -3.59 -6.05 2.34
CA CYS A 124 -3.44 -4.89 3.20
C CYS A 124 -4.13 -5.10 4.55
N PRO A 125 -3.50 -4.71 5.69
CA PRO A 125 -4.08 -4.86 7.02
C PRO A 125 -5.43 -4.18 7.16
N PRO A 126 -6.36 -4.74 7.96
CA PRO A 126 -7.64 -4.11 8.24
C PRO A 126 -7.49 -2.72 8.84
N GLY A 127 -8.25 -1.76 8.30
CA GLY A 127 -8.27 -0.37 8.75
C GLY A 127 -7.25 0.54 8.06
N TRP A 128 -6.44 0.02 7.14
CA TRP A 128 -5.69 0.84 6.21
C TRP A 128 -6.56 1.25 5.02
N VAL A 129 -6.20 2.33 4.32
CA VAL A 129 -6.97 2.77 3.15
C VAL A 129 -6.84 1.77 1.99
N CYS A 130 -5.65 1.19 1.81
CA CYS A 130 -5.43 0.18 0.78
C CYS A 130 -6.32 -1.06 0.94
N GLU A 131 -6.64 -1.47 2.16
CA GLU A 131 -7.59 -2.57 2.40
C GLU A 131 -8.94 -2.25 1.76
N ARG A 132 -9.47 -1.05 1.98
CA ARG A 132 -10.75 -0.63 1.40
C ARG A 132 -10.71 -0.55 -0.13
N VAL A 133 -9.57 -0.14 -0.69
CA VAL A 133 -9.37 -0.11 -2.15
C VAL A 133 -9.36 -1.51 -2.71
N ILE A 134 -8.60 -2.44 -2.12
CA ILE A 134 -8.52 -3.85 -2.52
C ILE A 134 -9.92 -4.48 -2.47
N GLU A 135 -10.62 -4.34 -1.35
CA GLU A 135 -11.97 -4.88 -1.17
C GLU A 135 -12.93 -4.36 -2.25
N HIS A 136 -12.93 -3.04 -2.51
CA HIS A 136 -13.74 -2.44 -3.55
C HIS A 136 -13.37 -2.95 -4.95
N GLN A 137 -12.09 -3.14 -5.25
CA GLN A 137 -11.62 -3.64 -6.54
C GLN A 137 -11.98 -5.10 -6.76
N LEU A 138 -11.88 -5.95 -5.74
CA LEU A 138 -12.30 -7.35 -5.83
C LEU A 138 -13.80 -7.47 -6.21
N ASP A 139 -14.65 -6.61 -5.64
CA ASP A 139 -16.06 -6.56 -5.98
C ASP A 139 -16.28 -6.01 -7.39
N THR A 140 -15.69 -4.87 -7.70
CA THR A 140 -15.88 -4.15 -8.97
C THR A 140 -15.38 -4.96 -10.17
N PHE A 141 -14.22 -5.60 -10.02
CA PHE A 141 -13.63 -6.44 -11.05
C PHE A 141 -14.19 -7.85 -11.06
N LYS A 142 -15.11 -8.22 -10.12
CA LYS A 142 -15.71 -9.55 -9.96
C LYS A 142 -14.65 -10.65 -9.79
N LEU A 143 -13.76 -10.43 -8.82
CA LEU A 143 -12.65 -11.33 -8.49
C LEU A 143 -12.87 -12.09 -7.17
N ARG A 144 -14.00 -11.89 -6.48
CA ARG A 144 -14.29 -12.54 -5.18
C ARG A 144 -14.38 -14.07 -5.26
N ASP A 145 -14.76 -14.59 -6.42
CA ASP A 145 -14.88 -16.03 -6.60
C ASP A 145 -13.54 -16.72 -6.79
N THR A 146 -12.52 -15.96 -7.21
CA THR A 146 -11.21 -16.48 -7.60
C THR A 146 -10.04 -15.92 -6.79
N ILE A 147 -10.24 -14.89 -5.97
CA ILE A 147 -9.19 -14.29 -5.13
C ILE A 147 -9.65 -14.22 -3.68
N HIS A 148 -8.82 -14.71 -2.78
CA HIS A 148 -8.93 -14.50 -1.34
C HIS A 148 -7.96 -13.37 -0.92
N HIS A 149 -8.47 -12.34 -0.23
CA HIS A 149 -7.67 -11.25 0.31
C HIS A 149 -7.17 -11.62 1.70
N ASN A 150 -5.93 -12.10 1.78
CA ASN A 150 -5.27 -12.45 3.03
C ASN A 150 -4.89 -11.17 3.78
N GLN A 151 -5.50 -10.96 4.92
CA GLN A 151 -5.31 -9.81 5.78
C GLN A 151 -4.62 -10.19 7.09
N GLY A 152 -3.84 -9.29 7.65
CA GLY A 152 -3.13 -9.52 8.91
C GLY A 152 -2.10 -8.44 9.19
N THR A 153 -1.14 -8.73 10.05
CA THR A 153 0.01 -7.83 10.24
C THR A 153 0.87 -7.83 8.97
N TYR A 154 1.02 -6.67 8.35
CA TYR A 154 1.65 -6.55 7.03
C TYR A 154 3.07 -7.15 6.99
N SER A 155 3.89 -6.93 8.04
CA SER A 155 5.24 -7.50 8.12
C SER A 155 5.24 -9.04 8.13
N ALA A 156 4.25 -9.67 8.76
CA ALA A 156 4.13 -11.13 8.79
C ALA A 156 3.71 -11.67 7.41
N ILE A 157 2.72 -11.04 6.78
CA ILE A 157 2.25 -11.41 5.44
C ILE A 157 3.39 -11.32 4.42
N ILE A 158 4.16 -10.22 4.44
CA ILE A 158 5.28 -10.02 3.52
C ILE A 158 6.45 -10.96 3.80
N ALA A 159 6.72 -11.31 5.05
CA ALA A 159 7.73 -12.31 5.38
C ALA A 159 7.38 -13.69 4.80
N ASP A 160 6.09 -14.09 4.89
CA ASP A 160 5.60 -15.31 4.25
C ASP A 160 5.72 -15.23 2.72
N THR A 161 5.28 -14.14 2.10
CA THR A 161 5.41 -13.90 0.66
C THR A 161 6.86 -14.05 0.18
N ILE A 162 7.82 -13.45 0.90
CA ILE A 162 9.26 -13.56 0.58
C ILE A 162 9.75 -15.01 0.73
N THR A 163 9.27 -15.72 1.73
CA THR A 163 9.64 -17.12 1.96
C THR A 163 9.15 -18.01 0.83
N ARG A 164 7.87 -17.89 0.46
CA ARG A 164 7.26 -18.61 -0.67
C ARG A 164 7.98 -18.32 -1.99
N TYR A 165 8.28 -17.05 -2.26
CA TYR A 165 9.07 -16.67 -3.44
C TYR A 165 10.44 -17.36 -3.48
N ARG A 166 11.17 -17.40 -2.34
CA ARG A 166 12.48 -18.05 -2.23
C ARG A 166 12.42 -19.57 -2.42
N GLU A 167 11.28 -20.16 -2.08
CA GLU A 167 11.00 -21.58 -2.33
C GLU A 167 10.55 -21.86 -3.78
N GLY A 168 10.49 -20.81 -4.62
CA GLY A 168 10.13 -20.91 -6.04
C GLY A 168 8.62 -21.01 -6.28
N GLN A 169 7.81 -20.74 -5.28
CA GLN A 169 6.35 -20.71 -5.39
C GLN A 169 5.88 -19.39 -5.99
N PRO A 170 4.79 -19.39 -6.78
CA PRO A 170 4.15 -18.17 -7.24
C PRO A 170 3.64 -17.33 -6.06
N VAL A 171 3.72 -16.00 -6.21
CA VAL A 171 3.25 -15.05 -5.21
C VAL A 171 2.42 -13.95 -5.84
N LEU A 172 1.33 -13.58 -5.16
CA LEU A 172 0.48 -12.42 -5.47
C LEU A 172 0.38 -11.55 -4.23
N TYR A 173 0.81 -10.30 -4.31
CA TYR A 173 0.84 -9.45 -3.14
C TYR A 173 0.64 -7.97 -3.47
N TYR A 174 0.22 -7.20 -2.46
CA TYR A 174 0.16 -5.74 -2.47
C TYR A 174 1.40 -5.17 -1.79
N THR A 175 1.96 -4.10 -2.36
CA THR A 175 3.00 -3.29 -1.71
C THR A 175 3.00 -1.86 -2.26
N TRP A 176 3.89 -1.04 -1.73
CA TRP A 176 4.13 0.33 -2.20
C TRP A 176 5.62 0.62 -2.33
N THR A 177 5.95 1.72 -3.00
CA THR A 177 7.31 2.24 -3.11
C THR A 177 7.34 3.73 -2.71
N PRO A 178 8.42 4.17 -2.02
CA PRO A 178 9.57 3.39 -1.57
C PRO A 178 9.26 2.56 -0.31
N TYR A 179 9.61 1.30 -0.33
CA TYR A 179 9.53 0.41 0.82
C TYR A 179 10.61 -0.68 0.69
N TRP A 180 11.12 -1.19 1.82
CA TRP A 180 12.24 -2.14 1.85
C TRP A 180 11.98 -3.43 1.07
N VAL A 181 10.73 -3.84 0.94
CA VAL A 181 10.32 -5.04 0.17
C VAL A 181 10.83 -4.98 -1.25
N SER A 182 10.79 -3.80 -1.90
CA SER A 182 11.31 -3.62 -3.26
C SER A 182 12.83 -3.77 -3.40
N GLY A 183 13.56 -3.80 -2.29
CA GLY A 183 14.99 -4.15 -2.25
C GLY A 183 15.24 -5.65 -2.12
N VAL A 184 14.23 -6.43 -1.73
CA VAL A 184 14.30 -7.90 -1.58
C VAL A 184 13.62 -8.61 -2.75
N LEU A 185 12.43 -8.17 -3.09
CA LEU A 185 11.67 -8.57 -4.29
C LEU A 185 11.74 -7.41 -5.29
N VAL A 186 12.78 -7.41 -6.12
CA VAL A 186 13.10 -6.25 -6.98
C VAL A 186 12.17 -6.21 -8.18
N PRO A 187 11.35 -5.14 -8.32
CA PRO A 187 10.45 -4.98 -9.47
C PRO A 187 11.22 -4.94 -10.79
N GLY A 188 10.72 -5.67 -11.78
CA GLY A 188 11.35 -5.83 -13.10
C GLY A 188 12.38 -6.95 -13.17
N LYS A 189 12.91 -7.41 -12.02
CA LYS A 189 13.86 -8.53 -11.94
C LYS A 189 13.22 -9.77 -11.31
N ASP A 190 12.73 -9.65 -10.11
CA ASP A 190 12.19 -10.75 -9.32
C ASP A 190 10.66 -10.81 -9.42
N VAL A 191 10.04 -9.65 -9.46
CA VAL A 191 8.57 -9.46 -9.50
C VAL A 191 8.20 -8.39 -10.53
N VAL A 192 6.94 -8.34 -10.90
CA VAL A 192 6.39 -7.32 -11.81
C VAL A 192 5.12 -6.72 -11.25
N TRP A 193 4.93 -5.42 -11.46
CA TRP A 193 3.67 -4.76 -11.25
C TRP A 193 2.65 -5.22 -12.28
N ILE A 194 1.46 -5.59 -11.83
CA ILE A 194 0.34 -5.88 -12.72
C ILE A 194 -0.68 -4.75 -12.68
N GLU A 195 -1.27 -4.47 -13.85
CA GLU A 195 -2.25 -3.40 -14.00
C GLU A 195 -3.63 -3.83 -13.50
N VAL A 196 -4.53 -2.86 -13.32
CA VAL A 196 -5.95 -3.11 -13.12
C VAL A 196 -6.72 -2.86 -14.41
N PRO A 197 -7.93 -3.45 -14.59
CA PRO A 197 -8.74 -3.23 -15.79
C PRO A 197 -9.11 -1.77 -16.04
N PHE A 198 -9.37 -1.02 -14.98
CA PHE A 198 -9.70 0.41 -14.98
C PHE A 198 -9.60 0.97 -13.55
N SER A 199 -9.57 2.30 -13.41
CA SER A 199 -9.54 2.95 -12.09
C SER A 199 -10.84 2.66 -11.33
N ALA A 200 -10.72 2.07 -10.13
CA ALA A 200 -11.84 1.73 -9.26
C ALA A 200 -11.47 2.01 -7.80
N LEU A 201 -12.01 3.10 -7.26
CA LEU A 201 -11.76 3.57 -5.90
C LEU A 201 -13.07 3.57 -5.08
N PRO A 202 -13.01 3.26 -3.77
CA PRO A 202 -14.18 3.29 -2.90
C PRO A 202 -14.69 4.73 -2.70
N ASP A 203 -15.86 4.87 -2.04
CA ASP A 203 -16.45 6.15 -1.64
C ASP A 203 -16.80 7.08 -2.82
N ASN A 204 -17.19 6.51 -3.97
CA ASN A 204 -17.52 7.23 -5.20
C ASN A 204 -16.39 8.15 -5.70
N ARG A 205 -15.14 7.86 -5.34
CA ARG A 205 -14.00 8.60 -5.89
C ARG A 205 -13.82 8.25 -7.36
N THR A 206 -13.64 9.28 -8.17
CA THR A 206 -13.50 9.17 -9.63
C THR A 206 -12.09 9.53 -10.11
N THR A 207 -11.13 9.58 -9.19
CA THR A 207 -9.73 9.85 -9.53
C THR A 207 -9.22 8.79 -10.49
N ASP A 208 -8.62 9.22 -11.60
CA ASP A 208 -7.89 8.34 -12.49
C ASP A 208 -6.58 7.91 -11.83
N THR A 209 -6.39 6.61 -11.68
CA THR A 209 -5.18 6.02 -11.08
C THR A 209 -4.09 5.70 -12.12
N THR A 210 -4.27 6.15 -13.35
CA THR A 210 -3.28 5.99 -14.43
C THR A 210 -2.08 6.88 -14.18
N LEU A 211 -0.90 6.29 -14.21
CA LEU A 211 0.38 6.99 -14.08
C LEU A 211 0.72 7.77 -15.35
N SER A 212 1.65 8.71 -15.24
CA SER A 212 2.14 9.52 -16.39
C SER A 212 2.74 8.67 -17.53
N ASN A 213 3.19 7.45 -17.23
CA ASN A 213 3.69 6.50 -18.22
C ASN A 213 2.59 5.63 -18.88
N GLY A 214 1.32 5.90 -18.59
CA GLY A 214 0.16 5.18 -19.12
C GLY A 214 -0.19 3.88 -18.40
N LYS A 215 0.55 3.49 -17.33
CA LYS A 215 0.27 2.31 -16.54
C LYS A 215 -0.74 2.61 -15.44
N ASN A 216 -1.66 1.67 -15.20
CA ASN A 216 -2.66 1.80 -14.15
C ASN A 216 -2.55 0.66 -13.15
N TYR A 217 -2.06 0.96 -11.95
CA TYR A 217 -1.92 -0.01 -10.87
C TYR A 217 -3.07 0.04 -9.86
N GLY A 218 -4.11 0.82 -10.11
CA GLY A 218 -5.38 0.81 -9.37
C GLY A 218 -5.38 1.61 -8.07
N PHE A 219 -4.30 2.31 -7.75
CA PHE A 219 -4.17 3.09 -6.53
C PHE A 219 -3.74 4.52 -6.85
N GLU A 220 -4.14 5.46 -6.01
CA GLU A 220 -3.70 6.85 -6.17
C GLU A 220 -2.19 6.94 -6.00
N VAL A 221 -1.55 7.70 -6.87
CA VAL A 221 -0.11 8.00 -6.77
C VAL A 221 0.09 8.97 -5.63
N ASN A 222 1.08 8.71 -4.80
CA ASN A 222 1.31 9.44 -3.57
C ASN A 222 2.66 10.13 -3.54
N GLY A 223 2.72 11.13 -2.72
CA GLY A 223 3.91 11.82 -2.29
C GLY A 223 3.74 12.38 -0.90
#